data_95c743cd79bcbc53b0e8d478f0b2be60
#
_entry.id   95c743cd79bcbc53b0e8d478f0b2be60
#
_cell.length_a   1.000
_cell.length_b   1.000
_cell.length_c   1.000
_cell.angle_alpha   90.00
_cell.angle_beta   90.00
_cell.angle_gamma   90.00
#
_symmetry.space_group_name_H-M   'P 1'
#
loop_
_entity.id
_entity.type
_entity.pdbx_description
1 polymer ?
#
loop_
_entity_poly.entity_id
_entity_poly.type
_entity_poly.pdbx_seq_one_letter_code
_entity_poly.pdbx_strand_id
1 'polypeptide(L)'
;MAIVAPNSMDFIKMYFTVIITGMPNYGKTTLGLSAPNPLLADFDNGIARVKAEHRKDTIIAGTYEEFLADVKEAEGKYETIVVDTCGALIEALKDWAMRTDPKASKNNGGFSLQGYGIIKQEFLRLSNYLQKHFNTIYIFHETMERNGDEGMFYQIVVEGATRSLVFQSASLACHLFVQNGKRYAGFTPTEQYNAKSAFGIKGVIEIPELKDGDKNDFLTRLFEKARANLAAEVKSLDADKAKYDEAMKRGMSCINSLDPDHPEYIEACVEEIKQIDHALTSKKELQAALKKRLDELFVLNRETKQYERRA
;
A
#
# COMPACT_ATOMS: atom_id res chain seq x y z
N MET A 1 -5.99 -22.83 -3.26
CA MET A 1 -6.15 -21.47 -2.71
C MET A 1 -6.42 -21.62 -1.22
N ALA A 2 -5.62 -21.01 -0.37
CA ALA A 2 -5.90 -20.99 1.06
C ALA A 2 -6.66 -19.71 1.38
N ILE A 3 -7.80 -19.83 2.05
CA ILE A 3 -8.52 -18.71 2.65
C ILE A 3 -7.78 -18.39 3.94
N VAL A 4 -7.27 -17.17 4.05
CA VAL A 4 -6.52 -16.69 5.22
C VAL A 4 -7.42 -15.75 6.00
N ALA A 5 -7.57 -15.97 7.30
CA ALA A 5 -8.33 -15.06 8.15
C ALA A 5 -7.64 -13.67 8.20
N PRO A 6 -8.40 -12.56 8.28
CA PRO A 6 -7.82 -11.20 8.22
C PRO A 6 -6.68 -10.98 9.22
N ASN A 7 -6.80 -11.52 10.43
CA ASN A 7 -5.84 -11.32 11.51
C ASN A 7 -4.68 -12.34 11.53
N SER A 8 -4.68 -13.32 10.60
CA SER A 8 -3.61 -14.30 10.47
C SER A 8 -2.64 -14.00 9.34
N MET A 9 -2.75 -12.83 8.69
CA MET A 9 -1.82 -12.39 7.66
C MET A 9 -0.47 -12.04 8.27
N ASP A 10 0.59 -12.67 7.75
CA ASP A 10 1.97 -12.35 8.13
C ASP A 10 2.46 -11.12 7.33
N PHE A 11 2.22 -9.94 7.87
CA PHE A 11 2.66 -8.68 7.24
C PHE A 11 4.18 -8.49 7.28
N ILE A 12 4.92 -9.30 8.05
CA ILE A 12 6.39 -9.25 8.12
C ILE A 12 6.97 -9.69 6.77
N LYS A 13 6.32 -10.65 6.10
CA LYS A 13 6.74 -11.16 4.78
C LYS A 13 6.13 -10.41 3.60
N MET A 14 5.44 -9.32 3.83
CA MET A 14 4.86 -8.53 2.75
C MET A 14 5.94 -7.79 1.98
N TYR A 15 5.94 -7.95 0.65
CA TYR A 15 6.76 -7.16 -0.27
C TYR A 15 6.04 -5.86 -0.66
N PHE A 16 6.82 -4.79 -0.78
CA PHE A 16 6.32 -3.48 -1.18
C PHE A 16 6.67 -3.17 -2.62
N THR A 17 5.74 -2.61 -3.36
CA THR A 17 6.00 -2.01 -4.67
C THR A 17 5.96 -0.51 -4.54
N VAL A 18 7.07 0.16 -4.82
CA VAL A 18 7.23 1.61 -4.66
C VAL A 18 7.58 2.24 -6.00
N ILE A 19 6.88 3.30 -6.35
CA ILE A 19 7.25 4.17 -7.47
C ILE A 19 8.00 5.37 -6.92
N ILE A 20 9.15 5.69 -7.53
CA ILE A 20 9.91 6.90 -7.28
C ILE A 20 9.94 7.71 -8.56
N THR A 21 9.37 8.90 -8.51
CA THR A 21 9.37 9.84 -9.62
C THR A 21 10.16 11.10 -9.27
N GLY A 22 10.52 11.90 -10.25
CA GLY A 22 11.20 13.18 -10.05
C GLY A 22 12.13 13.55 -11.19
N MET A 23 12.55 14.82 -11.22
CA MET A 23 13.44 15.36 -12.23
C MET A 23 14.83 14.68 -12.18
N PRO A 24 15.60 14.71 -13.27
CA PRO A 24 16.99 14.23 -13.28
C PRO A 24 17.82 14.85 -12.13
N ASN A 25 18.79 14.10 -11.61
CA ASN A 25 19.73 14.50 -10.55
C ASN A 25 19.12 14.75 -9.15
N TYR A 26 17.84 14.40 -8.91
CA TYR A 26 17.22 14.51 -7.57
C TYR A 26 17.56 13.32 -6.64
N GLY A 27 18.41 12.38 -7.08
CA GLY A 27 18.89 11.27 -6.25
C GLY A 27 17.95 10.06 -6.20
N LYS A 28 17.13 9.85 -7.23
CA LYS A 28 16.19 8.71 -7.32
C LYS A 28 16.89 7.36 -7.16
N THR A 29 17.98 7.12 -7.90
CA THR A 29 18.78 5.88 -7.82
C THR A 29 19.30 5.66 -6.41
N THR A 30 19.92 6.67 -5.80
CA THR A 30 20.43 6.59 -4.41
C THR A 30 19.31 6.28 -3.43
N LEU A 31 18.15 6.89 -3.60
CA LEU A 31 16.97 6.58 -2.78
C LEU A 31 16.49 5.15 -3.00
N GLY A 32 16.38 4.67 -4.23
CA GLY A 32 16.01 3.28 -4.53
C GLY A 32 16.95 2.27 -3.86
N LEU A 33 18.26 2.56 -3.89
CA LEU A 33 19.30 1.73 -3.27
C LEU A 33 19.33 1.78 -1.74
N SER A 34 18.48 2.59 -1.10
CA SER A 34 18.29 2.60 0.36
C SER A 34 17.30 1.53 0.85
N ALA A 35 16.72 0.75 -0.04
CA ALA A 35 15.83 -0.36 0.29
C ALA A 35 16.59 -1.56 0.91
N PRO A 36 15.89 -2.51 1.54
CA PRO A 36 16.54 -3.70 2.13
C PRO A 36 17.21 -4.56 1.05
N ASN A 37 18.49 -4.90 1.24
CA ASN A 37 19.30 -5.77 0.39
C ASN A 37 18.98 -5.62 -1.12
N PRO A 38 19.26 -4.43 -1.72
CA PRO A 38 18.81 -4.12 -3.07
C PRO A 38 19.77 -4.64 -4.14
N LEU A 39 19.19 -5.13 -5.25
CA LEU A 39 19.85 -5.38 -6.52
C LEU A 39 19.34 -4.35 -7.53
N LEU A 40 20.24 -3.61 -8.17
CA LEU A 40 19.90 -2.62 -9.18
C LEU A 40 19.79 -3.28 -10.56
N ALA A 41 18.67 -3.09 -11.23
CA ALA A 41 18.57 -3.33 -12.68
C ALA A 41 18.76 -1.99 -13.40
N ASP A 42 19.98 -1.77 -13.89
CA ASP A 42 20.43 -0.50 -14.46
C ASP A 42 20.26 -0.46 -15.98
N PHE A 43 19.11 0.03 -16.43
CA PHE A 43 18.82 0.21 -17.85
C PHE A 43 19.29 1.56 -18.41
N ASP A 44 19.71 2.49 -17.53
CA ASP A 44 20.05 3.88 -17.89
C ASP A 44 21.51 4.24 -17.59
N ASN A 45 22.36 3.23 -17.29
CA ASN A 45 23.74 3.42 -16.84
C ASN A 45 23.88 4.42 -15.68
N GLY A 46 22.89 4.40 -14.77
CA GLY A 46 22.76 5.35 -13.65
C GLY A 46 23.72 5.10 -12.51
N ILE A 47 24.18 3.85 -12.33
CA ILE A 47 25.03 3.46 -11.21
C ILE A 47 26.33 4.27 -11.11
N ALA A 48 26.91 4.67 -12.24
CA ALA A 48 28.12 5.48 -12.27
C ALA A 48 27.96 6.86 -11.59
N ARG A 49 26.74 7.40 -11.54
CA ARG A 49 26.38 8.68 -10.92
C ARG A 49 26.16 8.58 -9.40
N VAL A 50 26.04 7.36 -8.88
CA VAL A 50 25.89 7.10 -7.44
C VAL A 50 27.28 7.14 -6.78
N LYS A 51 27.40 7.78 -5.59
CA LYS A 51 28.64 7.74 -4.80
C LYS A 51 29.07 6.29 -4.58
N ALA A 52 30.38 6.01 -4.67
CA ALA A 52 30.92 4.65 -4.63
C ALA A 52 30.48 3.86 -3.38
N GLU A 53 30.43 4.51 -2.22
CA GLU A 53 30.04 3.92 -0.93
C GLU A 53 28.55 3.48 -0.87
N HIS A 54 27.71 4.01 -1.76
CA HIS A 54 26.27 3.70 -1.83
C HIS A 54 25.91 2.80 -3.01
N ARG A 55 26.90 2.42 -3.85
CA ARG A 55 26.66 1.46 -4.95
C ARG A 55 26.33 0.09 -4.41
N LYS A 56 25.52 -0.63 -5.15
CA LYS A 56 25.07 -2.00 -4.83
C LYS A 56 25.31 -2.89 -6.03
N ASP A 57 25.15 -4.19 -5.83
CA ASP A 57 25.18 -5.17 -6.91
C ASP A 57 24.21 -4.75 -8.01
N THR A 58 24.64 -4.89 -9.27
CA THR A 58 23.94 -4.30 -10.40
C THR A 58 23.87 -5.30 -11.54
N ILE A 59 22.65 -5.49 -12.08
CA ILE A 59 22.41 -6.17 -13.34
C ILE A 59 22.65 -5.16 -14.46
N ILE A 60 23.57 -5.51 -15.38
CA ILE A 60 23.81 -4.79 -16.62
C ILE A 60 23.36 -5.70 -17.75
N ALA A 61 22.04 -5.75 -18.01
CA ALA A 61 21.47 -6.58 -19.06
C ALA A 61 21.48 -5.83 -20.41
N GLY A 62 21.92 -6.51 -21.46
CA GLY A 62 21.83 -6.00 -22.84
C GLY A 62 20.45 -6.22 -23.46
N THR A 63 19.69 -7.16 -22.93
CA THR A 63 18.35 -7.55 -23.42
C THR A 63 17.37 -7.79 -22.28
N TYR A 64 16.07 -7.75 -22.60
CA TYR A 64 15.02 -8.08 -21.63
C TYR A 64 15.11 -9.53 -21.14
N GLU A 65 15.51 -10.46 -22.02
CA GLU A 65 15.66 -11.87 -21.69
C GLU A 65 16.78 -12.14 -20.69
N GLU A 66 17.92 -11.45 -20.85
CA GLU A 66 19.03 -11.49 -19.90
C GLU A 66 18.60 -10.94 -18.54
N PHE A 67 17.99 -9.78 -18.52
CA PHE A 67 17.42 -9.19 -17.29
C PHE A 67 16.48 -10.17 -16.57
N LEU A 68 15.56 -10.82 -17.30
CA LEU A 68 14.62 -11.77 -16.71
C LEU A 68 15.33 -13.01 -16.13
N ALA A 69 16.41 -13.47 -16.77
CA ALA A 69 17.22 -14.58 -16.27
C ALA A 69 17.94 -14.19 -14.97
N ASP A 70 18.59 -13.03 -14.94
CA ASP A 70 19.34 -12.53 -13.80
C ASP A 70 18.41 -12.25 -12.59
N VAL A 71 17.21 -11.70 -12.84
CA VAL A 71 16.21 -11.50 -11.79
C VAL A 71 15.77 -12.83 -11.18
N LYS A 72 15.58 -13.89 -11.98
CA LYS A 72 15.26 -15.22 -11.45
C LYS A 72 16.39 -15.80 -10.61
N GLU A 73 17.63 -15.57 -11.00
CA GLU A 73 18.80 -15.99 -10.21
C GLU A 73 18.94 -15.22 -8.90
N ALA A 74 18.39 -14.00 -8.83
CA ALA A 74 18.40 -13.15 -7.64
C ALA A 74 17.45 -13.64 -6.54
N GLU A 75 16.49 -14.55 -6.82
CA GLU A 75 15.57 -15.08 -5.82
C GLU A 75 16.29 -15.69 -4.61
N GLY A 76 15.88 -15.29 -3.41
CA GLY A 76 16.46 -15.74 -2.16
C GLY A 76 17.85 -15.18 -1.85
N LYS A 77 18.48 -14.46 -2.78
CA LYS A 77 19.78 -13.78 -2.58
C LYS A 77 19.58 -12.29 -2.24
N TYR A 78 18.59 -11.65 -2.85
CA TYR A 78 18.25 -10.24 -2.67
C TYR A 78 16.80 -10.08 -2.19
N GLU A 79 16.52 -8.97 -1.50
CA GLU A 79 15.18 -8.67 -1.00
C GLU A 79 14.44 -7.64 -1.86
N THR A 80 15.18 -6.85 -2.62
CA THR A 80 14.62 -5.75 -3.42
C THR A 80 15.21 -5.73 -4.82
N ILE A 81 14.35 -5.56 -5.83
CA ILE A 81 14.78 -5.21 -7.20
C ILE A 81 14.48 -3.72 -7.43
N VAL A 82 15.50 -2.97 -7.79
CA VAL A 82 15.40 -1.56 -8.18
C VAL A 82 15.53 -1.43 -9.68
N VAL A 83 14.48 -1.02 -10.36
CA VAL A 83 14.46 -0.85 -11.83
C VAL A 83 14.73 0.62 -12.18
N ASP A 84 15.89 0.93 -12.71
CA ASP A 84 16.33 2.28 -13.06
C ASP A 84 16.78 2.38 -14.53
N THR A 85 15.99 2.94 -15.40
CA THR A 85 14.63 3.43 -15.19
C THR A 85 13.60 2.48 -15.78
N CYS A 86 12.39 2.52 -15.24
CA CYS A 86 11.29 1.72 -15.79
C CYS A 86 10.90 2.17 -17.23
N GLY A 87 11.15 3.42 -17.58
CA GLY A 87 11.00 3.89 -18.95
C GLY A 87 11.93 3.13 -19.92
N ALA A 88 13.21 2.97 -19.56
CA ALA A 88 14.16 2.22 -20.36
C ALA A 88 13.85 0.70 -20.40
N LEU A 89 13.36 0.13 -19.32
CA LEU A 89 12.81 -1.23 -19.32
C LEU A 89 11.66 -1.39 -20.34
N ILE A 90 10.77 -0.41 -20.44
CA ILE A 90 9.66 -0.44 -21.42
C ILE A 90 10.20 -0.41 -22.85
N GLU A 91 11.25 0.36 -23.13
CA GLU A 91 11.92 0.32 -24.45
C GLU A 91 12.55 -1.06 -24.72
N ALA A 92 13.22 -1.66 -23.73
CA ALA A 92 13.76 -3.03 -23.86
C ALA A 92 12.64 -4.06 -24.13
N LEU A 93 11.45 -3.88 -23.53
CA LEU A 93 10.27 -4.70 -23.83
C LEU A 93 9.73 -4.48 -25.25
N LYS A 94 9.79 -3.26 -25.79
CA LYS A 94 9.42 -2.99 -27.21
C LYS A 94 10.37 -3.72 -28.15
N ASP A 95 11.68 -3.63 -27.92
CA ASP A 95 12.69 -4.33 -28.71
C ASP A 95 12.51 -5.85 -28.63
N TRP A 96 12.24 -6.37 -27.45
CA TRP A 96 11.92 -7.79 -27.26
C TRP A 96 10.68 -8.19 -28.06
N ALA A 97 9.58 -7.44 -27.95
CA ALA A 97 8.33 -7.74 -28.64
C ALA A 97 8.51 -7.72 -30.16
N MET A 98 9.26 -6.73 -30.71
CA MET A 98 9.52 -6.66 -32.15
C MET A 98 10.36 -7.83 -32.67
N ARG A 99 11.26 -8.39 -31.85
CA ARG A 99 12.06 -9.59 -32.22
C ARG A 99 11.25 -10.89 -32.14
N THR A 100 10.32 -10.97 -31.18
CA THR A 100 9.65 -12.25 -30.85
C THR A 100 8.25 -12.39 -31.42
N ASP A 101 7.56 -11.30 -31.75
CA ASP A 101 6.22 -11.33 -32.30
C ASP A 101 6.08 -10.39 -33.54
N PRO A 102 5.87 -10.95 -34.74
CA PRO A 102 5.69 -10.14 -35.96
C PRO A 102 4.56 -9.11 -35.87
N LYS A 103 3.55 -9.34 -34.99
CA LYS A 103 2.43 -8.40 -34.79
C LYS A 103 2.85 -7.13 -34.06
N ALA A 104 4.01 -7.15 -33.38
CA ALA A 104 4.54 -5.97 -32.70
C ALA A 104 5.07 -4.90 -33.66
N SER A 105 5.41 -5.27 -34.91
CA SER A 105 5.96 -4.38 -35.93
C SER A 105 4.93 -4.00 -36.98
N LYS A 106 5.04 -2.76 -37.47
CA LYS A 106 4.34 -2.31 -38.70
C LYS A 106 5.17 -2.63 -39.93
N ASN A 107 4.56 -2.66 -41.12
CA ASN A 107 5.25 -2.85 -42.40
C ASN A 107 6.37 -1.81 -42.67
N ASN A 108 6.29 -0.64 -42.07
CA ASN A 108 7.31 0.42 -42.18
C ASN A 108 8.38 0.40 -41.06
N GLY A 109 8.46 -0.71 -40.27
CA GLY A 109 9.43 -0.87 -39.18
C GLY A 109 9.05 -0.18 -37.85
N GLY A 110 7.93 0.55 -37.78
CA GLY A 110 7.48 1.19 -36.55
C GLY A 110 6.75 0.21 -35.61
N PHE A 111 6.63 0.57 -34.33
CA PHE A 111 5.89 -0.21 -33.35
C PHE A 111 4.38 -0.18 -33.60
N SER A 112 3.71 -1.32 -33.51
CA SER A 112 2.28 -1.45 -33.84
C SER A 112 1.39 -1.21 -32.62
N LEU A 113 0.08 -0.93 -32.86
CA LEU A 113 -0.90 -0.88 -31.77
C LEU A 113 -1.05 -2.25 -31.05
N GLN A 114 -0.91 -3.34 -31.78
CA GLN A 114 -0.93 -4.68 -31.17
C GLN A 114 0.32 -4.92 -30.30
N GLY A 115 1.47 -4.36 -30.70
CA GLY A 115 2.70 -4.38 -29.91
C GLY A 115 2.53 -3.76 -28.51
N TYR A 116 1.79 -2.68 -28.37
CA TYR A 116 1.47 -2.11 -27.05
C TYR A 116 0.67 -3.08 -26.18
N GLY A 117 -0.21 -3.89 -26.76
CA GLY A 117 -0.91 -4.96 -26.04
C GLY A 117 0.03 -6.05 -25.55
N ILE A 118 1.01 -6.44 -26.37
CA ILE A 118 2.02 -7.45 -26.07
C ILE A 118 2.90 -6.99 -24.89
N ILE A 119 3.50 -5.79 -24.99
CA ILE A 119 4.36 -5.29 -23.90
C ILE A 119 3.58 -5.03 -22.60
N LYS A 120 2.30 -4.64 -22.70
CA LYS A 120 1.43 -4.49 -21.54
C LYS A 120 1.26 -5.83 -20.80
N GLN A 121 0.98 -6.90 -21.52
CA GLN A 121 0.81 -8.23 -20.91
C GLN A 121 2.11 -8.73 -20.30
N GLU A 122 3.25 -8.54 -20.99
CA GLU A 122 4.55 -8.96 -20.49
C GLU A 122 4.97 -8.14 -19.27
N PHE A 123 4.76 -6.83 -19.28
CA PHE A 123 5.01 -5.97 -18.12
C PHE A 123 4.17 -6.38 -16.91
N LEU A 124 2.90 -6.73 -17.10
CA LEU A 124 2.05 -7.24 -16.03
C LEU A 124 2.57 -8.57 -15.48
N ARG A 125 3.02 -9.48 -16.37
CA ARG A 125 3.60 -10.77 -15.98
C ARG A 125 4.87 -10.57 -15.15
N LEU A 126 5.77 -9.70 -15.60
CA LEU A 126 6.97 -9.32 -14.89
C LEU A 126 6.65 -8.67 -13.53
N SER A 127 5.76 -7.67 -13.50
CA SER A 127 5.36 -7.00 -12.25
C SER A 127 4.77 -7.98 -11.24
N ASN A 128 3.90 -8.88 -11.66
CA ASN A 128 3.32 -9.89 -10.77
C ASN A 128 4.38 -10.86 -10.23
N TYR A 129 5.37 -11.21 -11.06
CA TYR A 129 6.49 -12.04 -10.63
C TYR A 129 7.35 -11.32 -9.59
N LEU A 130 7.74 -10.07 -9.88
CA LEU A 130 8.56 -9.26 -8.97
C LEU A 130 7.85 -9.05 -7.61
N GLN A 131 6.57 -8.66 -7.62
CA GLN A 131 5.79 -8.41 -6.40
C GLN A 131 5.63 -9.65 -5.52
N LYS A 132 5.70 -10.83 -6.11
CA LYS A 132 5.59 -12.10 -5.38
C LYS A 132 6.89 -12.49 -4.67
N HIS A 133 8.04 -12.05 -5.18
CA HIS A 133 9.36 -12.54 -4.76
C HIS A 133 10.24 -11.45 -4.15
N PHE A 134 9.94 -10.15 -4.40
CA PHE A 134 10.79 -9.03 -4.01
C PHE A 134 9.99 -7.80 -3.62
N ASN A 135 10.58 -6.95 -2.78
CA ASN A 135 10.23 -5.54 -2.85
C ASN A 135 10.65 -5.02 -4.23
N THR A 136 9.80 -4.19 -4.84
CA THR A 136 10.07 -3.69 -6.20
C THR A 136 10.05 -2.17 -6.20
N ILE A 137 11.15 -1.56 -6.65
CA ILE A 137 11.26 -0.11 -6.79
C ILE A 137 11.30 0.23 -8.27
N TYR A 138 10.28 0.94 -8.75
CA TYR A 138 10.25 1.46 -10.11
C TYR A 138 10.64 2.93 -10.11
N ILE A 139 11.74 3.28 -10.77
CA ILE A 139 12.20 4.66 -10.93
C ILE A 139 11.77 5.19 -12.29
N PHE A 140 11.16 6.38 -12.28
CA PHE A 140 10.77 7.09 -13.50
C PHE A 140 11.36 8.49 -13.56
N HIS A 141 11.72 8.89 -14.76
CA HIS A 141 11.89 10.31 -15.08
C HIS A 141 10.53 10.99 -15.22
N GLU A 142 10.51 12.27 -14.89
CA GLU A 142 9.36 13.14 -15.11
C GLU A 142 9.70 14.27 -16.07
N THR A 143 8.69 14.76 -16.73
CA THR A 143 8.67 16.01 -17.45
C THR A 143 7.61 16.91 -16.85
N MET A 144 7.79 18.23 -17.03
CA MET A 144 6.82 19.22 -16.60
C MET A 144 5.93 19.56 -17.79
N GLU A 145 4.66 19.29 -17.69
CA GLU A 145 3.66 19.55 -18.72
C GLU A 145 2.63 20.56 -18.21
N ARG A 146 2.09 21.36 -19.12
CA ARG A 146 0.99 22.27 -18.78
C ARG A 146 -0.33 21.51 -18.81
N ASN A 147 -1.05 21.50 -17.71
CA ASN A 147 -2.35 20.85 -17.58
C ASN A 147 -3.48 21.88 -17.78
N GLY A 148 -3.72 22.28 -19.04
CA GLY A 148 -4.75 23.27 -19.37
C GLY A 148 -4.58 24.58 -18.58
N ASP A 149 -5.65 24.99 -17.90
CA ASP A 149 -5.70 26.18 -17.03
C ASP A 149 -5.26 25.90 -15.58
N GLU A 150 -5.03 24.62 -15.20
CA GLU A 150 -4.69 24.19 -13.83
C GLU A 150 -3.21 24.41 -13.47
N GLY A 151 -2.37 24.81 -14.44
CA GLY A 151 -0.95 25.08 -14.19
C GLY A 151 -0.01 23.99 -14.68
N MET A 152 1.17 23.88 -14.03
CA MET A 152 2.21 22.91 -14.40
C MET A 152 2.06 21.63 -13.60
N PHE A 153 2.14 20.48 -14.28
CA PHE A 153 2.03 19.16 -13.70
C PHE A 153 3.23 18.28 -14.05
N TYR A 154 3.77 17.56 -13.06
CA TYR A 154 4.85 16.59 -13.25
C TYR A 154 4.28 15.27 -13.75
N GLN A 155 4.68 14.87 -14.95
CA GLN A 155 4.20 13.66 -15.61
C GLN A 155 5.34 12.68 -15.85
N ILE A 156 5.12 11.40 -15.54
CA ILE A 156 6.12 10.38 -15.85
C ILE A 156 6.30 10.22 -17.36
N VAL A 157 7.56 10.06 -17.79
CA VAL A 157 7.94 9.88 -19.19
C VAL A 157 7.73 8.41 -19.56
N VAL A 158 6.48 8.04 -19.83
CA VAL A 158 6.07 6.71 -20.32
C VAL A 158 4.84 6.87 -21.21
N GLU A 159 4.85 6.20 -22.34
CA GLU A 159 3.76 6.28 -23.32
C GLU A 159 2.54 5.41 -22.94
N GLY A 160 1.37 5.92 -23.28
CA GLY A 160 0.12 5.16 -23.36
C GLY A 160 -0.39 4.55 -22.03
N ALA A 161 -1.07 3.42 -22.17
CA ALA A 161 -1.75 2.74 -21.06
C ALA A 161 -0.80 2.13 -20.00
N THR A 162 0.49 2.01 -20.28
CA THR A 162 1.50 1.49 -19.35
C THR A 162 1.65 2.40 -18.14
N ARG A 163 1.47 3.72 -18.31
CA ARG A 163 1.49 4.72 -17.23
C ARG A 163 0.51 4.38 -16.09
N SER A 164 -0.75 4.12 -16.43
CA SER A 164 -1.78 3.80 -15.45
C SER A 164 -1.56 2.44 -14.78
N LEU A 165 -1.04 1.45 -15.50
CA LEU A 165 -0.77 0.12 -14.98
C LEU A 165 0.28 0.13 -13.86
N VAL A 166 1.36 0.89 -14.04
CA VAL A 166 2.43 0.99 -13.05
C VAL A 166 1.90 1.55 -11.73
N PHE A 167 1.13 2.65 -11.78
CA PHE A 167 0.54 3.25 -10.59
C PHE A 167 -0.51 2.35 -9.91
N GLN A 168 -1.27 1.55 -10.68
CA GLN A 168 -2.24 0.62 -10.10
C GLN A 168 -1.57 -0.47 -9.26
N SER A 169 -0.44 -1.00 -9.72
CA SER A 169 0.28 -2.09 -9.04
C SER A 169 1.09 -1.61 -7.82
N ALA A 170 1.38 -0.30 -7.70
CA ALA A 170 2.20 0.22 -6.63
C ALA A 170 1.48 0.23 -5.27
N SER A 171 2.19 -0.17 -4.21
CA SER A 171 1.76 0.01 -2.82
C SER A 171 1.93 1.46 -2.37
N LEU A 172 3.05 2.07 -2.76
CA LEU A 172 3.43 3.45 -2.45
C LEU A 172 3.94 4.14 -3.72
N ALA A 173 3.76 5.44 -3.83
CA ALA A 173 4.39 6.24 -4.88
C ALA A 173 4.82 7.58 -4.28
N CYS A 174 6.05 8.01 -4.56
CA CYS A 174 6.55 9.30 -4.12
C CYS A 174 7.12 10.13 -5.27
N HIS A 175 6.85 11.43 -5.21
CA HIS A 175 7.49 12.44 -6.04
C HIS A 175 8.67 13.04 -5.28
N LEU A 176 9.86 13.03 -5.90
CA LEU A 176 11.05 13.67 -5.36
C LEU A 176 11.16 15.11 -5.82
N PHE A 177 11.37 16.00 -4.87
CA PHE A 177 11.63 17.40 -5.15
C PHE A 177 12.69 17.98 -4.21
N VAL A 178 13.23 19.13 -4.60
CA VAL A 178 14.21 19.89 -3.80
C VAL A 178 13.60 21.22 -3.42
N GLN A 179 13.64 21.54 -2.14
CA GLN A 179 13.19 22.81 -1.60
C GLN A 179 14.21 23.33 -0.57
N ASN A 180 14.65 24.56 -0.72
CA ASN A 180 15.67 25.19 0.16
C ASN A 180 16.94 24.33 0.34
N GLY A 181 17.41 23.71 -0.75
CA GLY A 181 18.61 22.85 -0.74
C GLY A 181 18.41 21.46 -0.13
N LYS A 182 17.25 21.14 0.40
CA LYS A 182 16.93 19.83 0.98
C LYS A 182 16.07 19.01 0.04
N ARG A 183 16.22 17.68 0.11
CA ARG A 183 15.44 16.72 -0.69
C ARG A 183 14.25 16.20 0.10
N TYR A 184 13.13 16.05 -0.59
CA TYR A 184 11.88 15.57 -0.02
C TYR A 184 11.24 14.50 -0.91
N ALA A 185 10.53 13.56 -0.28
CA ALA A 185 9.66 12.59 -0.91
C ALA A 185 8.20 12.88 -0.53
N GLY A 186 7.39 13.31 -1.51
CA GLY A 186 5.97 13.55 -1.33
C GLY A 186 5.16 12.28 -1.62
N PHE A 187 4.49 11.71 -0.60
CA PHE A 187 3.66 10.50 -0.71
C PHE A 187 2.16 10.80 -0.83
N THR A 188 1.76 12.04 -0.71
CA THR A 188 0.36 12.46 -0.91
C THR A 188 0.25 13.19 -2.24
N PRO A 189 -0.70 12.83 -3.13
CA PRO A 189 -0.89 13.51 -4.40
C PRO A 189 -1.25 14.98 -4.17
N THR A 190 -0.83 15.83 -5.10
CA THR A 190 -1.13 17.27 -5.13
C THR A 190 -1.64 17.65 -6.53
N GLU A 191 -1.98 18.92 -6.72
CA GLU A 191 -2.32 19.47 -8.04
C GLU A 191 -1.12 19.45 -9.02
N GLN A 192 0.10 19.27 -8.51
CA GLN A 192 1.32 19.31 -9.30
C GLN A 192 1.92 17.94 -9.62
N TYR A 193 1.65 16.91 -8.83
CA TYR A 193 2.22 15.58 -9.03
C TYR A 193 1.33 14.45 -8.51
N ASN A 194 1.48 13.27 -9.13
CA ASN A 194 0.87 12.04 -8.65
C ASN A 194 1.73 11.41 -7.53
N ALA A 195 1.05 10.87 -6.54
CA ALA A 195 1.66 10.07 -5.48
C ALA A 195 0.64 9.05 -4.95
N LYS A 196 1.09 8.13 -4.10
CA LYS A 196 0.22 7.14 -3.46
C LYS A 196 0.66 6.89 -2.04
N SER A 197 -0.24 7.12 -1.09
CA SER A 197 -0.04 6.85 0.33
C SER A 197 -0.71 5.55 0.74
N ALA A 198 -0.03 4.76 1.56
CA ALA A 198 -0.56 3.54 2.16
C ALA A 198 0.16 3.22 3.48
N PHE A 199 -0.39 2.30 4.28
CA PHE A 199 0.24 1.76 5.49
C PHE A 199 0.67 2.84 6.50
N GLY A 200 -0.08 3.95 6.58
CA GLY A 200 0.26 5.09 7.45
C GLY A 200 1.43 5.95 6.95
N ILE A 201 1.99 5.67 5.77
CA ILE A 201 2.99 6.50 5.10
C ILE A 201 2.25 7.53 4.25
N LYS A 202 2.39 8.82 4.57
CA LYS A 202 1.69 9.93 3.91
C LYS A 202 2.44 11.26 4.10
N GLY A 203 2.02 12.27 3.36
CA GLY A 203 2.58 13.63 3.44
C GLY A 203 3.93 13.74 2.76
N VAL A 204 4.71 14.71 3.20
CA VAL A 204 6.06 15.00 2.72
C VAL A 204 7.06 14.58 3.77
N ILE A 205 8.08 13.80 3.37
CA ILE A 205 9.13 13.30 4.25
C ILE A 205 10.47 13.83 3.74
N GLU A 206 11.24 14.49 4.62
CA GLU A 206 12.60 14.94 4.30
C GLU A 206 13.52 13.73 4.12
N ILE A 207 14.29 13.69 3.03
CA ILE A 207 15.31 12.69 2.78
C ILE A 207 16.63 13.22 3.34
N PRO A 208 17.24 12.54 4.32
CA PRO A 208 18.51 13.00 4.90
C PRO A 208 19.59 13.16 3.84
N GLU A 209 20.41 14.20 4.01
CA GLU A 209 21.65 14.31 3.24
C GLU A 209 22.64 13.25 3.76
N LEU A 210 23.18 12.46 2.83
CA LEU A 210 24.15 11.43 3.15
C LEU A 210 25.57 12.04 3.15
N LYS A 211 26.20 12.04 4.33
CA LYS A 211 27.61 12.36 4.50
C LYS A 211 28.47 11.11 4.30
N ASP A 212 29.78 11.28 4.20
CA ASP A 212 30.69 10.15 4.06
C ASP A 212 30.60 9.24 5.29
N GLY A 213 30.39 7.95 5.05
CA GLY A 213 30.16 6.92 6.08
C GLY A 213 28.72 6.77 6.56
N ASP A 214 27.79 7.61 6.12
CA ASP A 214 26.38 7.47 6.50
C ASP A 214 25.75 6.25 5.82
N LYS A 215 24.92 5.54 6.58
CA LYS A 215 24.16 4.42 6.04
C LYS A 215 23.00 4.91 5.18
N ASN A 216 22.94 4.43 3.95
CA ASN A 216 21.82 4.69 3.04
C ASN A 216 20.69 3.69 3.29
N ASP A 217 19.75 4.00 4.21
CA ASP A 217 18.70 3.08 4.68
C ASP A 217 17.30 3.70 4.77
N PHE A 218 17.06 4.79 4.05
CA PHE A 218 15.78 5.53 4.13
C PHE A 218 14.56 4.65 3.83
N LEU A 219 14.56 3.92 2.70
CA LEU A 219 13.46 3.03 2.35
C LEU A 219 13.38 1.81 3.27
N THR A 220 14.51 1.31 3.78
CA THR A 220 14.52 0.23 4.78
C THR A 220 13.72 0.65 6.01
N ARG A 221 14.01 1.81 6.59
CA ARG A 221 13.28 2.37 7.73
C ARG A 221 11.81 2.67 7.39
N LEU A 222 11.54 3.10 6.16
CA LEU A 222 10.17 3.35 5.71
C LEU A 222 9.34 2.05 5.67
N PHE A 223 9.92 0.95 5.18
CA PHE A 223 9.26 -0.35 5.13
C PHE A 223 9.06 -0.94 6.52
N GLU A 224 10.03 -0.79 7.42
CA GLU A 224 9.90 -1.17 8.82
C GLU A 224 8.74 -0.42 9.50
N LYS A 225 8.66 0.91 9.27
CA LYS A 225 7.55 1.73 9.76
C LYS A 225 6.19 1.28 9.20
N ALA A 226 6.12 0.99 7.91
CA ALA A 226 4.89 0.51 7.26
C ALA A 226 4.42 -0.83 7.87
N ARG A 227 5.35 -1.79 8.08
CA ARG A 227 5.05 -3.06 8.74
C ARG A 227 4.60 -2.88 10.20
N ALA A 228 5.28 -1.99 10.94
CA ALA A 228 4.90 -1.67 12.33
C ALA A 228 3.50 -1.05 12.42
N ASN A 229 3.14 -0.15 11.50
CA ASN A 229 1.80 0.44 11.43
C ASN A 229 0.73 -0.64 11.17
N LEU A 230 0.96 -1.55 10.21
CA LEU A 230 0.06 -2.66 9.93
C LEU A 230 -0.12 -3.59 11.15
N ALA A 231 0.98 -3.94 11.82
CA ALA A 231 0.93 -4.77 13.02
C ALA A 231 0.17 -4.09 14.17
N ALA A 232 0.34 -2.77 14.33
CA ALA A 232 -0.38 -2.00 15.34
C ALA A 232 -1.89 -1.94 15.03
N GLU A 233 -2.27 -1.79 13.75
CA GLU A 233 -3.67 -1.79 13.32
C GLU A 233 -4.36 -3.12 13.65
N VAL A 234 -3.72 -4.25 13.32
CA VAL A 234 -4.24 -5.59 13.64
C VAL A 234 -4.40 -5.77 15.14
N LYS A 235 -3.38 -5.39 15.93
CA LYS A 235 -3.44 -5.49 17.39
C LYS A 235 -4.57 -4.64 17.99
N SER A 236 -4.81 -3.45 17.44
CA SER A 236 -5.92 -2.58 17.87
C SER A 236 -7.27 -3.23 17.58
N LEU A 237 -7.46 -3.77 16.38
CA LEU A 237 -8.70 -4.46 16.00
C LEU A 237 -8.98 -5.70 16.87
N ASP A 238 -7.96 -6.48 17.20
CA ASP A 238 -8.11 -7.65 18.07
C ASP A 238 -8.51 -7.25 19.51
N ALA A 239 -7.92 -6.15 20.02
CA ALA A 239 -8.30 -5.61 21.32
C ALA A 239 -9.74 -5.09 21.34
N ASP A 240 -10.16 -4.36 20.28
CA ASP A 240 -11.54 -3.86 20.14
C ASP A 240 -12.54 -5.00 20.00
N LYS A 241 -12.18 -6.08 19.29
CA LYS A 241 -13.01 -7.28 19.17
C LYS A 241 -13.16 -8.00 20.49
N ALA A 242 -12.08 -8.18 21.24
CA ALA A 242 -12.14 -8.79 22.57
C ALA A 242 -13.06 -8.00 23.53
N LYS A 243 -12.96 -6.67 23.52
CA LYS A 243 -13.86 -5.79 24.27
C LYS A 243 -15.33 -5.91 23.81
N TYR A 244 -15.54 -5.99 22.51
CA TYR A 244 -16.90 -6.19 21.96
C TYR A 244 -17.49 -7.52 22.43
N ASP A 245 -16.75 -8.63 22.31
CA ASP A 245 -17.20 -9.96 22.72
C ASP A 245 -17.54 -10.00 24.23
N GLU A 246 -16.70 -9.39 25.07
CA GLU A 246 -16.94 -9.25 26.51
C GLU A 246 -18.19 -8.40 26.81
N ALA A 247 -18.33 -7.25 26.13
CA ALA A 247 -19.48 -6.37 26.27
C ALA A 247 -20.78 -7.08 25.88
N MET A 248 -20.78 -7.77 24.74
CA MET A 248 -21.93 -8.55 24.27
C MET A 248 -22.28 -9.67 25.24
N LYS A 249 -21.31 -10.41 25.74
CA LYS A 249 -21.52 -11.49 26.71
C LYS A 249 -22.15 -10.97 27.99
N ARG A 250 -21.59 -9.90 28.60
CA ARG A 250 -22.14 -9.30 29.83
C ARG A 250 -23.54 -8.73 29.61
N GLY A 251 -23.74 -7.90 28.58
CA GLY A 251 -25.00 -7.26 28.31
C GLY A 251 -26.11 -8.25 27.94
N MET A 252 -25.82 -9.23 27.10
CA MET A 252 -26.79 -10.28 26.74
C MET A 252 -27.14 -11.18 27.94
N SER A 253 -26.19 -11.48 28.83
CA SER A 253 -26.46 -12.23 30.09
C SER A 253 -27.47 -11.48 30.95
N CYS A 254 -27.27 -10.16 31.13
CA CYS A 254 -28.19 -9.31 31.88
C CYS A 254 -29.58 -9.24 31.22
N ILE A 255 -29.67 -9.01 29.89
CA ILE A 255 -30.93 -8.94 29.16
C ILE A 255 -31.68 -10.27 29.23
N ASN A 256 -31.00 -11.40 29.12
CA ASN A 256 -31.62 -12.72 29.18
C ASN A 256 -32.10 -13.11 30.59
N SER A 257 -31.54 -12.51 31.65
CA SER A 257 -31.96 -12.73 33.02
C SER A 257 -33.20 -11.93 33.41
N LEU A 258 -33.71 -11.04 32.54
CA LEU A 258 -34.94 -10.32 32.82
C LEU A 258 -36.14 -11.26 32.88
N ASP A 259 -36.83 -11.23 34.05
CA ASP A 259 -37.98 -12.04 34.34
C ASP A 259 -39.26 -11.16 34.37
N PRO A 260 -40.34 -11.54 33.65
CA PRO A 260 -41.60 -10.80 33.67
C PRO A 260 -42.25 -10.64 35.04
N ASP A 261 -41.93 -11.51 36.00
CA ASP A 261 -42.44 -11.42 37.35
C ASP A 261 -41.65 -10.44 38.26
N HIS A 262 -40.50 -9.94 37.75
CA HIS A 262 -39.57 -9.08 38.50
C HIS A 262 -39.17 -7.82 37.69
N PRO A 263 -40.11 -6.87 37.42
CA PRO A 263 -39.82 -5.65 36.64
C PRO A 263 -38.79 -4.73 37.32
N GLU A 264 -38.57 -4.85 38.63
CA GLU A 264 -37.55 -4.07 39.35
C GLU A 264 -36.12 -4.32 38.89
N TYR A 265 -35.84 -5.43 38.22
CA TYR A 265 -34.50 -5.71 37.69
C TYR A 265 -34.18 -4.94 36.36
N ILE A 266 -35.16 -4.31 35.76
CA ILE A 266 -34.98 -3.55 34.50
C ILE A 266 -33.99 -2.42 34.70
N GLU A 267 -34.14 -1.62 35.78
CA GLU A 267 -33.24 -0.49 36.05
C GLU A 267 -31.79 -0.95 36.26
N ALA A 268 -31.60 -2.06 37.01
CA ALA A 268 -30.29 -2.63 37.24
C ALA A 268 -29.66 -3.10 35.91
N CYS A 269 -30.43 -3.73 35.02
CA CYS A 269 -29.96 -4.17 33.72
C CYS A 269 -29.57 -2.97 32.81
N VAL A 270 -30.38 -1.92 32.80
CA VAL A 270 -30.10 -0.68 32.06
C VAL A 270 -28.79 -0.05 32.55
N GLU A 271 -28.60 0.02 33.87
CA GLU A 271 -27.38 0.59 34.46
C GLU A 271 -26.15 -0.25 34.19
N GLU A 272 -26.26 -1.59 34.30
CA GLU A 272 -25.19 -2.51 33.93
C GLU A 272 -24.75 -2.31 32.48
N ILE A 273 -25.69 -2.22 31.53
CA ILE A 273 -25.38 -1.96 30.11
C ILE A 273 -24.68 -0.62 29.90
N LYS A 274 -25.05 0.42 30.66
CA LYS A 274 -24.40 1.74 30.56
C LYS A 274 -22.95 1.71 31.06
N GLN A 275 -22.64 0.89 32.07
CA GLN A 275 -21.32 0.79 32.70
C GLN A 275 -20.36 -0.14 31.94
N ILE A 276 -20.83 -0.89 30.93
CA ILE A 276 -19.98 -1.72 30.10
C ILE A 276 -19.00 -0.85 29.30
N ASP A 277 -17.72 -1.25 29.25
CA ASP A 277 -16.71 -0.67 28.31
C ASP A 277 -17.02 -1.13 26.88
N HIS A 278 -17.80 -0.33 26.18
CA HIS A 278 -18.28 -0.63 24.83
C HIS A 278 -17.22 -0.44 23.78
N ALA A 279 -17.14 -1.39 22.84
CA ALA A 279 -16.34 -1.28 21.62
C ALA A 279 -17.20 -1.60 20.39
N LEU A 280 -16.78 -1.10 19.23
CA LEU A 280 -17.46 -1.32 17.93
C LEU A 280 -18.96 -0.96 18.02
N THR A 281 -19.82 -1.91 17.65
CA THR A 281 -21.28 -1.72 17.61
C THR A 281 -21.99 -2.21 18.86
N SER A 282 -21.26 -2.75 19.87
CA SER A 282 -21.85 -3.40 21.04
C SER A 282 -22.90 -2.56 21.78
N LYS A 283 -22.65 -1.26 21.96
CA LYS A 283 -23.63 -0.37 22.64
C LYS A 283 -24.96 -0.32 21.91
N LYS A 284 -24.92 -0.15 20.58
CA LYS A 284 -26.12 -0.05 19.74
C LYS A 284 -26.86 -1.38 19.70
N GLU A 285 -26.15 -2.47 19.60
CA GLU A 285 -26.74 -3.81 19.54
C GLU A 285 -27.37 -4.21 20.88
N LEU A 286 -26.70 -3.96 21.99
CA LEU A 286 -27.28 -4.23 23.33
C LEU A 286 -28.49 -3.36 23.62
N GLN A 287 -28.49 -2.08 23.22
CA GLN A 287 -29.68 -1.23 23.35
C GLN A 287 -30.87 -1.75 22.53
N ALA A 288 -30.60 -2.21 21.29
CA ALA A 288 -31.64 -2.80 20.46
C ALA A 288 -32.17 -4.13 21.03
N ALA A 289 -31.28 -4.99 21.52
CA ALA A 289 -31.63 -6.26 22.16
C ALA A 289 -32.45 -6.04 23.43
N LEU A 290 -32.05 -5.10 24.30
CA LEU A 290 -32.77 -4.72 25.49
C LEU A 290 -34.18 -4.21 25.16
N LYS A 291 -34.28 -3.29 24.20
CA LYS A 291 -35.60 -2.78 23.78
C LYS A 291 -36.49 -3.93 23.30
N LYS A 292 -35.97 -4.80 22.44
CA LYS A 292 -36.73 -5.96 21.95
C LYS A 292 -37.21 -6.83 23.10
N ARG A 293 -36.34 -7.14 24.07
CA ARG A 293 -36.67 -7.98 25.24
C ARG A 293 -37.70 -7.33 26.12
N LEU A 294 -37.61 -6.02 26.35
CA LEU A 294 -38.61 -5.27 27.09
C LEU A 294 -39.99 -5.29 26.40
N ASP A 295 -40.04 -5.08 25.09
CA ASP A 295 -41.29 -5.14 24.31
C ASP A 295 -41.91 -6.55 24.31
N GLU A 296 -41.11 -7.61 24.45
CA GLU A 296 -41.57 -9.01 24.57
C GLU A 296 -42.20 -9.32 25.94
N LEU A 297 -41.58 -8.87 27.02
CA LEU A 297 -41.91 -9.28 28.39
C LEU A 297 -42.83 -8.30 29.12
N PHE A 298 -42.75 -7.01 28.77
CA PHE A 298 -43.38 -5.94 29.56
C PHE A 298 -44.21 -4.99 28.70
N VAL A 299 -45.09 -4.26 29.37
CA VAL A 299 -45.84 -3.12 28.81
C VAL A 299 -45.50 -1.89 29.67
N LEU A 300 -45.15 -0.78 29.04
CA LEU A 300 -44.88 0.46 29.76
C LEU A 300 -46.26 1.15 30.09
N ASN A 301 -46.57 1.21 31.36
CA ASN A 301 -47.69 2.02 31.84
C ASN A 301 -47.37 3.52 31.66
N ARG A 302 -48.14 4.21 30.85
CA ARG A 302 -47.89 5.61 30.47
C ARG A 302 -48.18 6.61 31.61
N GLU A 303 -49.02 6.23 32.55
CA GLU A 303 -49.41 7.09 33.70
C GLU A 303 -48.33 7.00 34.80
N THR A 304 -47.95 5.77 35.18
CA THR A 304 -46.99 5.52 36.25
C THR A 304 -45.52 5.55 35.77
N LYS A 305 -45.31 5.44 34.44
CA LYS A 305 -43.99 5.28 33.79
C LYS A 305 -43.24 4.03 34.25
N GLN A 306 -43.96 3.04 34.79
CA GLN A 306 -43.40 1.77 35.23
C GLN A 306 -43.69 0.67 34.20
N TYR A 307 -42.80 -0.31 34.15
CA TYR A 307 -43.00 -1.51 33.36
C TYR A 307 -43.83 -2.52 34.12
N GLU A 308 -44.88 -3.03 33.48
CA GLU A 308 -45.75 -4.06 33.99
C GLU A 308 -45.64 -5.31 33.13
N ARG A 309 -45.87 -6.49 33.72
CA ARG A 309 -45.85 -7.76 32.97
C ARG A 309 -46.84 -7.73 31.82
N ARG A 310 -46.41 -8.20 30.68
CA ARG A 310 -47.28 -8.37 29.52
C ARG A 310 -48.22 -9.58 29.78
N ALA A 311 -49.53 -9.40 29.63
CA ALA A 311 -50.54 -10.43 29.82
C ALA A 311 -50.40 -11.56 28.77
#